data_80c68295d51dc2f0c04f24ee9204679f
#
_entry.id   80c68295d51dc2f0c04f24ee9204679f
#
_cell.length_a   1.000
_cell.length_b   1.000
_cell.length_c   1.000
_cell.angle_alpha   90.00
_cell.angle_beta   90.00
_cell.angle_gamma   90.00
#
_symmetry.space_group_name_H-M   'P 1'
#
loop_
_entity.id
_entity.type
_entity.pdbx_description
1 polymer ?
#
loop_
_entity_poly.entity_id
_entity_poly.type
_entity_poly.pdbx_seq_one_letter_code
_entity_poly.pdbx_strand_id
1 'polypeptide(L)'
;ICGSLRTKQTRHSQGFPVRQCKFALILYFSQINTQHYHLKDGGLESTYPSTHPGARKVQNVKDKAYEVLRQRLIGGHYRPGEQLKEEPIARVLGLSRTPVRNALHRLVEDGLATDGAGQGIRVSEWSDWDVEETFQLRMLLEPYASFLAATRGGEGLADELEASNQRMEAGISAGPDGIAQVQSANRDFHHALIEASGSPRLKSMLATIIDMPIIKRSFYIYTPEELVQSLHHHRDLAIAVRARDGELARQVMQLHLRMSYHRFMKHRGE
;
A
#
# COMPACT_ATOMS: atom_id res chain seq x y z
N ILE A 1 -5.76 -29.20 -57.01
CA ILE A 1 -7.22 -29.37 -57.08
C ILE A 1 -7.83 -28.57 -55.95
N CYS A 2 -8.65 -27.61 -56.34
CA CYS A 2 -9.44 -26.64 -55.57
C CYS A 2 -10.27 -27.24 -54.47
N GLY A 3 -10.51 -26.44 -53.41
CA GLY A 3 -11.55 -26.65 -52.42
C GLY A 3 -11.67 -25.47 -51.47
N SER A 4 -12.29 -24.40 -51.98
CA SER A 4 -12.74 -23.22 -51.23
C SER A 4 -13.87 -23.61 -50.25
N LEU A 5 -13.77 -23.18 -48.99
CA LEU A 5 -14.89 -23.06 -48.11
C LEU A 5 -14.86 -21.72 -47.34
N ARG A 6 -15.71 -20.82 -47.77
CA ARG A 6 -16.15 -19.61 -47.05
C ARG A 6 -16.93 -20.04 -45.82
N THR A 7 -16.65 -19.50 -44.67
CA THR A 7 -17.58 -19.45 -43.56
C THR A 7 -17.81 -18.01 -43.10
N LYS A 8 -19.06 -17.72 -42.90
CA LYS A 8 -19.69 -16.42 -42.67
C LYS A 8 -19.25 -15.81 -41.32
N GLN A 9 -18.97 -14.54 -41.39
CA GLN A 9 -18.99 -13.61 -40.23
C GLN A 9 -20.42 -13.49 -39.71
N THR A 10 -20.61 -13.70 -38.41
CA THR A 10 -21.75 -13.14 -37.69
C THR A 10 -21.21 -12.30 -36.52
N ARG A 11 -21.39 -11.00 -36.68
CA ARG A 11 -21.25 -9.98 -35.63
C ARG A 11 -22.35 -10.21 -34.59
N HIS A 12 -21.99 -10.20 -33.31
CA HIS A 12 -22.81 -9.61 -32.27
C HIS A 12 -21.90 -8.96 -31.24
N SER A 13 -21.76 -7.65 -31.40
CA SER A 13 -21.29 -6.71 -30.40
C SER A 13 -22.46 -6.42 -29.45
N GLN A 14 -22.33 -6.76 -28.19
CA GLN A 14 -23.09 -6.10 -27.15
C GLN A 14 -22.09 -5.62 -26.11
N GLY A 15 -21.77 -4.33 -26.20
CA GLY A 15 -21.00 -3.61 -25.20
C GLY A 15 -21.85 -3.40 -23.94
N PHE A 16 -21.33 -3.82 -22.80
CA PHE A 16 -21.85 -3.41 -21.50
C PHE A 16 -21.34 -2.02 -21.17
N PRO A 17 -22.18 -1.11 -20.71
CA PRO A 17 -21.76 0.26 -20.42
C PRO A 17 -21.00 0.33 -19.09
N VAL A 18 -19.74 0.73 -19.16
CA VAL A 18 -18.79 0.96 -18.05
C VAL A 18 -19.25 2.04 -17.03
N ARG A 19 -20.37 2.71 -17.29
CA ARG A 19 -20.88 3.81 -16.44
C ARG A 19 -21.63 3.38 -15.17
N GLN A 20 -22.01 2.13 -15.02
CA GLN A 20 -22.81 1.69 -13.86
C GLN A 20 -21.97 1.22 -12.64
N CYS A 21 -20.69 0.89 -12.82
CA CYS A 21 -19.84 0.49 -11.68
C CYS A 21 -19.42 1.65 -10.77
N LYS A 22 -19.33 2.89 -11.29
CA LYS A 22 -18.95 4.05 -10.44
C LYS A 22 -20.03 4.44 -9.42
N PHE A 23 -21.31 4.19 -9.71
CA PHE A 23 -22.40 4.52 -8.79
C PHE A 23 -22.59 3.48 -7.67
N ALA A 24 -22.29 2.21 -7.93
CA ALA A 24 -22.40 1.15 -6.92
C ALA A 24 -21.33 1.29 -5.83
N LEU A 25 -20.12 1.71 -6.19
CA LEU A 25 -19.04 1.92 -5.23
C LEU A 25 -19.28 3.13 -4.31
N ILE A 26 -19.87 4.20 -4.85
CA ILE A 26 -20.20 5.42 -4.08
C ILE A 26 -21.34 5.13 -3.09
N LEU A 27 -22.31 4.32 -3.45
CA LEU A 27 -23.43 3.95 -2.57
C LEU A 27 -22.99 2.93 -1.49
N TYR A 28 -22.06 2.04 -1.80
CA TYR A 28 -21.51 1.10 -0.81
C TYR A 28 -20.72 1.83 0.27
N PHE A 29 -19.93 2.86 -0.09
CA PHE A 29 -19.20 3.68 0.88
C PHE A 29 -20.10 4.61 1.71
N SER A 30 -21.27 5.01 1.19
CA SER A 30 -22.21 5.83 1.97
C SER A 30 -23.03 5.01 2.98
N GLN A 31 -23.24 3.71 2.75
CA GLN A 31 -24.02 2.84 3.65
C GLN A 31 -23.21 2.29 4.84
N ILE A 32 -21.89 2.11 4.71
CA ILE A 32 -21.07 1.60 5.83
C ILE A 32 -20.81 2.67 6.90
N ASN A 33 -20.90 3.95 6.54
CA ASN A 33 -20.55 5.04 7.46
C ASN A 33 -21.74 5.55 8.31
N THR A 34 -22.94 4.98 8.19
CA THR A 34 -24.15 5.46 8.89
C THR A 34 -24.64 4.58 10.04
N GLN A 35 -24.06 3.41 10.28
CA GLN A 35 -24.57 2.50 11.32
C GLN A 35 -23.97 2.66 12.72
N HIS A 36 -22.96 3.52 12.92
CA HIS A 36 -22.31 3.66 14.23
C HIS A 36 -22.27 5.06 14.85
N TYR A 37 -23.04 6.01 14.30
CA TYR A 37 -23.11 7.35 14.88
C TYR A 37 -24.55 7.85 14.97
N HIS A 38 -25.06 7.98 16.19
CA HIS A 38 -26.30 8.70 16.47
C HIS A 38 -25.99 10.17 16.76
N LEU A 39 -26.69 11.07 16.08
CA LEU A 39 -26.68 12.51 16.39
C LEU A 39 -27.60 12.76 17.59
N LYS A 40 -27.04 13.20 18.69
CA LYS A 40 -27.78 13.89 19.78
C LYS A 40 -27.05 15.19 20.10
N ASP A 41 -27.76 16.27 19.98
CA ASP A 41 -27.44 17.62 20.50
C ASP A 41 -26.04 18.16 20.16
N GLY A 42 -25.66 18.16 18.84
CA GLY A 42 -24.50 18.92 18.36
C GLY A 42 -23.12 18.31 18.60
N GLY A 43 -23.01 17.07 19.08
CA GLY A 43 -21.73 16.37 19.31
C GLY A 43 -21.77 14.90 18.92
N LEU A 44 -20.66 14.42 18.32
CA LEU A 44 -20.43 13.01 17.98
C LEU A 44 -19.91 12.26 19.22
N GLU A 45 -20.75 11.44 19.86
CA GLU A 45 -20.30 10.53 20.92
C GLU A 45 -20.13 9.10 20.41
N SER A 46 -18.98 8.50 20.74
CA SER A 46 -18.63 7.10 20.43
C SER A 46 -19.05 6.19 21.58
N THR A 47 -19.74 5.09 21.29
CA THR A 47 -20.26 4.11 22.25
C THR A 47 -19.27 2.99 22.61
N TYR A 48 -17.98 3.27 22.85
CA TYR A 48 -17.06 2.31 23.46
C TYR A 48 -16.71 2.70 24.90
N PRO A 49 -16.70 1.75 25.86
CA PRO A 49 -16.41 2.05 27.25
C PRO A 49 -14.93 2.39 27.44
N SER A 50 -14.66 3.62 27.90
CA SER A 50 -13.35 4.15 28.20
C SER A 50 -12.88 3.74 29.59
N THR A 51 -11.74 3.06 29.69
CA THR A 51 -10.98 2.96 30.94
C THR A 51 -9.71 3.80 30.84
N HIS A 52 -9.67 4.87 31.62
CA HIS A 52 -8.66 5.88 31.95
C HIS A 52 -8.75 7.24 31.23
N PRO A 53 -8.98 8.32 32.00
CA PRO A 53 -9.16 9.66 31.47
C PRO A 53 -7.85 10.45 31.49
N GLY A 54 -7.51 11.07 30.37
CA GLY A 54 -6.57 12.19 30.29
C GLY A 54 -5.54 12.12 29.14
N ALA A 55 -4.86 11.02 28.91
CA ALA A 55 -3.78 10.95 27.91
C ALA A 55 -4.24 10.45 26.52
N ARG A 56 -5.34 9.69 26.43
CA ARG A 56 -5.85 9.11 25.18
C ARG A 56 -6.58 10.10 24.25
N LYS A 57 -7.18 11.18 24.74
CA LYS A 57 -7.98 12.10 23.90
C LYS A 57 -7.13 12.93 22.93
N VAL A 58 -5.94 13.36 23.31
CA VAL A 58 -5.06 14.21 22.46
C VAL A 58 -4.33 13.39 21.40
N GLN A 59 -3.92 12.18 21.73
CA GLN A 59 -3.31 11.23 20.79
C GLN A 59 -4.31 10.84 19.68
N ASN A 60 -5.55 10.57 20.07
CA ASN A 60 -6.62 10.11 19.16
C ASN A 60 -7.01 11.15 18.07
N VAL A 61 -6.98 12.46 18.38
CA VAL A 61 -7.34 13.50 17.40
C VAL A 61 -6.23 13.73 16.38
N LYS A 62 -4.97 13.64 16.79
CA LYS A 62 -3.80 13.77 15.89
C LYS A 62 -3.71 12.60 14.93
N ASP A 63 -3.89 11.38 15.43
CA ASP A 63 -3.90 10.16 14.63
C ASP A 63 -5.08 10.13 13.67
N LYS A 64 -6.26 10.59 14.09
CA LYS A 64 -7.45 10.69 13.23
C LYS A 64 -7.27 11.69 12.08
N ALA A 65 -6.65 12.85 12.33
CA ALA A 65 -6.35 13.83 11.26
C ALA A 65 -5.40 13.25 10.21
N TYR A 66 -4.36 12.57 10.67
CA TYR A 66 -3.38 11.93 9.78
C TYR A 66 -4.04 10.83 8.94
N GLU A 67 -4.78 9.89 9.54
CA GLU A 67 -5.40 8.78 8.81
C GLU A 67 -6.41 9.28 7.75
N VAL A 68 -7.25 10.26 8.10
CA VAL A 68 -8.20 10.84 7.14
C VAL A 68 -7.48 11.54 5.99
N LEU A 69 -6.43 12.31 6.28
CA LEU A 69 -5.66 12.99 5.23
C LEU A 69 -4.92 12.00 4.36
N ARG A 70 -4.31 10.99 4.98
CA ARG A 70 -3.64 9.90 4.27
C ARG A 70 -4.58 9.18 3.31
N GLN A 71 -5.76 8.76 3.78
CA GLN A 71 -6.77 8.11 2.93
C GLN A 71 -7.24 9.02 1.78
N ARG A 72 -7.45 10.31 2.03
CA ARG A 72 -7.82 11.28 0.98
C ARG A 72 -6.72 11.46 -0.06
N LEU A 73 -5.47 11.52 0.37
CA LEU A 73 -4.31 11.65 -0.50
C LEU A 73 -4.17 10.44 -1.43
N ILE A 74 -4.28 9.25 -0.84
CA ILE A 74 -4.17 7.97 -1.56
C ILE A 74 -5.37 7.75 -2.47
N GLY A 75 -6.58 8.11 -2.01
CA GLY A 75 -7.82 8.04 -2.79
C GLY A 75 -7.95 9.10 -3.88
N GLY A 76 -6.88 9.88 -4.16
CA GLY A 76 -6.85 10.84 -5.27
C GLY A 76 -7.70 12.11 -5.08
N HIS A 77 -8.10 12.44 -3.83
CA HIS A 77 -8.81 13.70 -3.54
C HIS A 77 -7.92 14.93 -3.71
N TYR A 78 -6.62 14.75 -3.72
CA TYR A 78 -5.62 15.77 -3.98
C TYR A 78 -4.76 15.32 -5.16
N ARG A 79 -4.51 16.22 -6.10
CA ARG A 79 -3.67 15.94 -7.27
C ARG A 79 -2.19 15.92 -6.85
N PRO A 80 -1.33 15.13 -7.53
CA PRO A 80 0.11 15.28 -7.41
C PRO A 80 0.52 16.75 -7.55
N GLY A 81 1.43 17.25 -6.70
CA GLY A 81 1.87 18.65 -6.65
C GLY A 81 0.89 19.65 -6.03
N GLU A 82 -0.34 19.25 -5.75
CA GLU A 82 -1.34 20.14 -5.14
C GLU A 82 -0.89 20.60 -3.75
N GLN A 83 -1.04 21.88 -3.46
CA GLN A 83 -0.69 22.46 -2.17
C GLN A 83 -1.70 22.09 -1.08
N LEU A 84 -1.22 21.50 -0.01
CA LEU A 84 -2.00 21.10 1.16
C LEU A 84 -2.06 22.24 2.19
N LYS A 85 -3.10 23.07 2.10
CA LYS A 85 -3.28 24.24 2.98
C LYS A 85 -3.97 23.84 4.27
N GLU A 86 -3.36 24.17 5.43
CA GLU A 86 -3.87 23.82 6.77
C GLU A 86 -5.30 24.29 7.01
N GLU A 87 -5.62 25.54 6.67
CA GLU A 87 -6.91 26.16 7.02
C GLU A 87 -8.10 25.54 6.26
N PRO A 88 -8.10 25.38 4.94
CA PRO A 88 -9.16 24.67 4.21
C PRO A 88 -9.34 23.24 4.71
N ILE A 89 -8.24 22.52 4.94
CA ILE A 89 -8.26 21.14 5.44
C ILE A 89 -8.88 21.08 6.83
N ALA A 90 -8.46 21.96 7.74
CA ALA A 90 -9.00 22.06 9.10
C ALA A 90 -10.51 22.29 9.09
N ARG A 91 -10.97 23.19 8.24
CA ARG A 91 -12.42 23.48 8.08
C ARG A 91 -13.20 22.26 7.59
N VAL A 92 -12.68 21.56 6.56
CA VAL A 92 -13.34 20.37 6.00
C VAL A 92 -13.38 19.21 6.98
N LEU A 93 -12.33 19.07 7.83
CA LEU A 93 -12.25 17.99 8.82
C LEU A 93 -12.94 18.33 10.14
N GLY A 94 -13.40 19.58 10.34
CA GLY A 94 -13.96 20.05 11.62
C GLY A 94 -12.92 20.05 12.75
N LEU A 95 -11.64 20.29 12.43
CA LEU A 95 -10.52 20.25 13.37
C LEU A 95 -9.86 21.63 13.50
N SER A 96 -9.08 21.84 14.55
CA SER A 96 -8.18 23.00 14.64
C SER A 96 -6.95 22.82 13.74
N ARG A 97 -6.22 23.92 13.46
CA ARG A 97 -5.04 23.91 12.59
C ARG A 97 -3.90 23.05 13.12
N THR A 98 -3.72 22.99 14.45
CA THR A 98 -2.60 22.27 15.07
C THR A 98 -2.56 20.77 14.75
N PRO A 99 -3.64 19.96 14.94
CA PRO A 99 -3.64 18.56 14.56
C PRO A 99 -3.46 18.36 13.04
N VAL A 100 -4.00 19.27 12.21
CA VAL A 100 -3.81 19.21 10.75
C VAL A 100 -2.36 19.46 10.38
N ARG A 101 -1.70 20.47 10.94
CA ARG A 101 -0.27 20.73 10.73
C ARG A 101 0.59 19.52 11.10
N ASN A 102 0.34 18.93 12.28
CA ASN A 102 1.07 17.72 12.69
C ASN A 102 0.85 16.55 11.73
N ALA A 103 -0.39 16.38 11.24
CA ALA A 103 -0.70 15.35 10.25
C ALA A 103 0.01 15.60 8.92
N LEU A 104 0.08 16.85 8.46
CA LEU A 104 0.79 17.22 7.23
C LEU A 104 2.30 16.98 7.34
N HIS A 105 2.93 17.33 8.46
CA HIS A 105 4.35 17.01 8.68
C HIS A 105 4.59 15.51 8.69
N ARG A 106 3.71 14.73 9.30
CA ARG A 106 3.80 13.27 9.30
C ARG A 106 3.63 12.68 7.89
N LEU A 107 2.79 13.29 7.04
CA LEU A 107 2.71 12.92 5.62
C LEU A 107 4.00 13.22 4.86
N VAL A 108 4.75 14.28 5.26
CA VAL A 108 6.08 14.56 4.70
C VAL A 108 7.11 13.52 5.17
N GLU A 109 7.10 13.17 6.44
CA GLU A 109 7.96 12.09 6.99
C GLU A 109 7.71 10.75 6.28
N ASP A 110 6.43 10.46 5.96
CA ASP A 110 6.05 9.27 5.19
C ASP A 110 6.29 9.43 3.68
N GLY A 111 6.75 10.61 3.21
CA GLY A 111 7.00 10.95 1.82
C GLY A 111 5.76 10.99 0.92
N LEU A 112 4.56 11.01 1.52
CA LEU A 112 3.29 11.22 0.79
C LEU A 112 3.08 12.69 0.44
N ALA A 113 3.83 13.57 1.08
CA ALA A 113 3.89 14.99 0.79
C ALA A 113 5.35 15.47 0.82
N THR A 114 5.61 16.62 0.23
CA THR A 114 6.93 17.28 0.24
C THR A 114 6.79 18.68 0.86
N ASP A 115 7.79 19.11 1.61
CA ASP A 115 7.89 20.50 2.04
C ASP A 115 8.64 21.30 0.99
N GLY A 116 7.96 22.22 0.36
CA GLY A 116 8.46 23.00 -0.77
C GLY A 116 9.36 24.18 -0.38
N ALA A 117 10.28 24.05 0.58
CA ALA A 117 11.28 25.07 0.95
C ALA A 117 10.67 26.48 1.10
N GLY A 118 9.62 26.62 1.92
CA GLY A 118 8.91 27.88 2.16
C GLY A 118 7.68 28.11 1.27
N GLN A 119 7.41 27.22 0.32
CA GLN A 119 6.18 27.25 -0.50
C GLN A 119 5.03 26.43 0.11
N GLY A 120 5.23 25.87 1.30
CA GLY A 120 4.27 25.01 2.01
C GLY A 120 4.28 23.56 1.55
N ILE A 121 3.48 22.75 2.24
CA ILE A 121 3.41 21.31 2.00
C ILE A 121 2.59 21.04 0.74
N ARG A 122 3.10 20.14 -0.12
CA ARG A 122 2.48 19.69 -1.36
C ARG A 122 2.39 18.18 -1.42
N VAL A 123 1.43 17.66 -2.17
CA VAL A 123 1.35 16.23 -2.49
C VAL A 123 2.60 15.81 -3.26
N SER A 124 3.21 14.70 -2.86
CA SER A 124 4.38 14.18 -3.58
C SER A 124 4.04 13.81 -5.02
N GLU A 125 4.95 14.15 -5.91
CA GLU A 125 4.91 13.76 -7.32
C GLU A 125 6.00 12.71 -7.55
N TRP A 126 5.65 11.67 -8.29
CA TRP A 126 6.62 10.71 -8.81
C TRP A 126 6.39 10.59 -10.31
N SER A 127 7.44 10.81 -11.06
CA SER A 127 7.43 10.58 -12.50
C SER A 127 7.38 9.08 -12.81
N ASP A 128 7.05 8.74 -14.05
CA ASP A 128 7.10 7.36 -14.54
C ASP A 128 8.51 6.79 -14.40
N TRP A 129 9.51 7.65 -14.59
CA TRP A 129 10.91 7.30 -14.41
C TRP A 129 11.25 6.93 -12.96
N ASP A 130 10.77 7.69 -11.96
CA ASP A 130 11.03 7.39 -10.55
C ASP A 130 10.45 6.03 -10.16
N VAL A 131 9.25 5.69 -10.68
CA VAL A 131 8.62 4.39 -10.48
C VAL A 131 9.44 3.28 -11.12
N GLU A 132 9.74 3.43 -12.41
CA GLU A 132 10.52 2.48 -13.18
C GLU A 132 11.86 2.21 -12.51
N GLU A 133 12.62 3.26 -12.21
CA GLU A 133 13.94 3.17 -11.57
C GLU A 133 13.85 2.45 -10.21
N THR A 134 12.87 2.82 -9.38
CA THR A 134 12.66 2.18 -8.08
C THR A 134 12.46 0.67 -8.22
N PHE A 135 11.56 0.23 -9.10
CA PHE A 135 11.29 -1.19 -9.31
C PHE A 135 12.47 -1.91 -9.97
N GLN A 136 13.19 -1.26 -10.91
CA GLN A 136 14.39 -1.85 -11.54
C GLN A 136 15.49 -2.08 -10.52
N LEU A 137 15.78 -1.10 -9.65
CA LEU A 137 16.78 -1.26 -8.59
C LEU A 137 16.37 -2.35 -7.59
N ARG A 138 15.10 -2.44 -7.21
CA ARG A 138 14.59 -3.51 -6.37
C ARG A 138 14.77 -4.89 -7.04
N MET A 139 14.41 -5.02 -8.31
CA MET A 139 14.57 -6.26 -9.09
C MET A 139 16.03 -6.69 -9.28
N LEU A 140 16.98 -5.78 -9.16
CA LEU A 140 18.42 -6.11 -9.19
C LEU A 140 18.93 -6.54 -7.81
N LEU A 141 18.49 -5.91 -6.73
CA LEU A 141 19.10 -6.04 -5.42
C LEU A 141 18.37 -7.03 -4.49
N GLU A 142 17.04 -7.02 -4.45
CA GLU A 142 16.27 -7.88 -3.53
C GLU A 142 16.33 -9.37 -3.90
N PRO A 143 16.34 -9.79 -5.17
CA PRO A 143 16.56 -11.20 -5.51
C PRO A 143 17.90 -11.73 -5.01
N TYR A 144 18.96 -10.90 -5.07
CA TYR A 144 20.25 -11.28 -4.51
C TYR A 144 20.24 -11.32 -2.99
N ALA A 145 19.56 -10.37 -2.33
CA ALA A 145 19.36 -10.42 -0.89
C ALA A 145 18.62 -11.69 -0.46
N SER A 146 17.56 -12.08 -1.18
CA SER A 146 16.77 -13.28 -0.93
C SER A 146 17.59 -14.57 -1.12
N PHE A 147 18.44 -14.63 -2.15
CA PHE A 147 19.38 -15.73 -2.35
C PHE A 147 20.33 -15.87 -1.13
N LEU A 148 20.92 -14.77 -0.67
CA LEU A 148 21.80 -14.79 0.48
C LEU A 148 21.04 -15.13 1.78
N ALA A 149 19.84 -14.63 1.95
CA ALA A 149 18.98 -14.93 3.11
C ALA A 149 18.65 -16.42 3.18
N ALA A 150 18.27 -17.04 2.07
CA ALA A 150 17.98 -18.47 2.02
C ALA A 150 19.23 -19.34 2.30
N THR A 151 20.41 -18.92 1.84
CA THR A 151 21.64 -19.71 2.00
C THR A 151 22.36 -19.46 3.32
N ARG A 152 22.21 -18.27 3.93
CA ARG A 152 22.97 -17.83 5.10
C ARG A 152 22.09 -17.51 6.31
N GLY A 153 20.78 -17.34 6.12
CA GLY A 153 19.84 -17.02 7.17
C GLY A 153 19.79 -18.09 8.26
N GLY A 154 19.52 -17.68 9.50
CA GLY A 154 19.38 -18.56 10.64
C GLY A 154 18.13 -19.44 10.55
N GLU A 155 18.07 -20.45 11.46
CA GLU A 155 16.96 -21.43 11.49
C GLU A 155 15.58 -20.79 11.70
N GLY A 156 15.50 -19.63 12.40
CA GLY A 156 14.22 -18.94 12.68
C GLY A 156 13.69 -18.07 11.55
N LEU A 157 14.46 -17.80 10.48
CA LEU A 157 14.06 -16.86 9.43
C LEU A 157 12.75 -17.29 8.74
N ALA A 158 12.60 -18.56 8.39
CA ALA A 158 11.40 -19.03 7.70
C ALA A 158 10.14 -18.85 8.56
N ASP A 159 10.25 -18.99 9.87
CA ASP A 159 9.14 -18.80 10.81
C ASP A 159 8.82 -17.30 10.99
N GLU A 160 9.82 -16.41 10.98
CA GLU A 160 9.63 -14.96 10.97
C GLU A 160 8.91 -14.49 9.69
N LEU A 161 9.29 -15.02 8.54
CA LEU A 161 8.63 -14.76 7.27
C LEU A 161 7.18 -15.23 7.29
N GLU A 162 6.92 -16.41 7.83
CA GLU A 162 5.55 -16.97 7.93
C GLU A 162 4.69 -16.14 8.90
N ALA A 163 5.23 -15.67 10.02
CA ALA A 163 4.53 -14.76 10.92
C ALA A 163 4.15 -13.43 10.22
N SER A 164 4.99 -12.93 9.32
CA SER A 164 4.68 -11.76 8.49
C SER A 164 3.59 -12.08 7.46
N ASN A 165 3.61 -13.26 6.84
CA ASN A 165 2.58 -13.74 5.92
C ASN A 165 1.20 -13.86 6.60
N GLN A 166 1.14 -14.40 7.81
CA GLN A 166 -0.10 -14.50 8.59
C GLN A 166 -0.68 -13.12 8.91
N ARG A 167 0.16 -12.14 9.27
CA ARG A 167 -0.29 -10.76 9.47
C ARG A 167 -0.81 -10.13 8.17
N MET A 168 -0.14 -10.40 7.05
CA MET A 168 -0.58 -9.92 5.74
C MET A 168 -1.94 -10.52 5.36
N GLU A 169 -2.13 -11.83 5.55
CA GLU A 169 -3.39 -12.53 5.28
C GLU A 169 -4.55 -11.98 6.12
N ALA A 170 -4.31 -11.76 7.42
CA ALA A 170 -5.29 -11.15 8.31
C ALA A 170 -5.67 -9.73 7.85
N GLY A 171 -4.69 -8.93 7.39
CA GLY A 171 -4.94 -7.62 6.82
C GLY A 171 -5.75 -7.67 5.52
N ILE A 172 -5.45 -8.59 4.61
CA ILE A 172 -6.23 -8.81 3.38
C ILE A 172 -7.67 -9.19 3.72
N SER A 173 -7.86 -10.09 4.67
CA SER A 173 -9.19 -10.54 5.10
C SER A 173 -10.03 -9.44 5.77
N ALA A 174 -9.40 -8.44 6.37
CA ALA A 174 -10.06 -7.27 6.95
C ALA A 174 -10.49 -6.23 5.88
N GLY A 175 -10.14 -6.44 4.61
CA GLY A 175 -10.51 -5.56 3.51
C GLY A 175 -9.84 -4.18 3.60
N PRO A 176 -10.56 -3.09 3.23
CA PRO A 176 -9.99 -1.74 3.21
C PRO A 176 -9.38 -1.28 4.52
N ASP A 177 -9.94 -1.70 5.64
CA ASP A 177 -9.44 -1.34 6.98
C ASP A 177 -8.13 -2.03 7.33
N GLY A 178 -7.81 -3.15 6.66
CA GLY A 178 -6.60 -3.94 6.87
C GLY A 178 -5.39 -3.53 6.03
N ILE A 179 -5.52 -2.58 5.10
CA ILE A 179 -4.44 -2.22 4.17
C ILE A 179 -3.17 -1.73 4.87
N ALA A 180 -3.31 -0.98 5.95
CA ALA A 180 -2.15 -0.55 6.75
C ALA A 180 -1.40 -1.75 7.37
N GLN A 181 -2.12 -2.79 7.79
CA GLN A 181 -1.53 -4.03 8.28
C GLN A 181 -0.85 -4.81 7.16
N VAL A 182 -1.47 -4.90 5.96
CA VAL A 182 -0.85 -5.51 4.78
C VAL A 182 0.48 -4.83 4.46
N GLN A 183 0.51 -3.49 4.42
CA GLN A 183 1.73 -2.72 4.17
C GLN A 183 2.83 -3.01 5.20
N SER A 184 2.47 -2.97 6.51
CA SER A 184 3.44 -3.22 7.57
C SER A 184 3.99 -4.64 7.48
N ALA A 185 3.14 -5.64 7.29
CA ALA A 185 3.54 -7.03 7.17
C ALA A 185 4.44 -7.27 5.95
N ASN A 186 4.09 -6.69 4.80
CA ASN A 186 4.92 -6.77 3.59
C ASN A 186 6.30 -6.12 3.81
N ARG A 187 6.34 -4.94 4.41
CA ARG A 187 7.60 -4.26 4.74
C ARG A 187 8.48 -5.13 5.64
N ASP A 188 7.91 -5.64 6.73
CA ASP A 188 8.64 -6.46 7.69
C ASP A 188 9.19 -7.74 7.04
N PHE A 189 8.42 -8.36 6.11
CA PHE A 189 8.85 -9.51 5.32
C PHE A 189 10.10 -9.22 4.48
N HIS A 190 10.08 -8.14 3.70
CA HIS A 190 11.23 -7.75 2.87
C HIS A 190 12.44 -7.35 3.70
N HIS A 191 12.22 -6.63 4.81
CA HIS A 191 13.30 -6.26 5.73
C HIS A 191 13.95 -7.48 6.38
N ALA A 192 13.19 -8.50 6.79
CA ALA A 192 13.72 -9.74 7.33
C ALA A 192 14.67 -10.44 6.36
N LEU A 193 14.30 -10.52 5.06
CA LEU A 193 15.18 -11.08 4.02
C LEU A 193 16.46 -10.25 3.83
N ILE A 194 16.36 -8.93 3.84
CA ILE A 194 17.53 -8.03 3.69
C ILE A 194 18.48 -8.17 4.88
N GLU A 195 17.97 -8.18 6.11
CA GLU A 195 18.78 -8.39 7.32
C GLU A 195 19.46 -9.77 7.28
N ALA A 196 18.69 -10.82 7.01
CA ALA A 196 19.19 -12.19 6.95
C ALA A 196 20.20 -12.44 5.82
N SER A 197 20.24 -11.56 4.79
CA SER A 197 21.28 -11.62 3.76
C SER A 197 22.71 -11.49 4.33
N GLY A 198 22.84 -10.89 5.51
CA GLY A 198 24.12 -10.63 6.17
C GLY A 198 25.03 -9.67 5.38
N SER A 199 24.47 -8.90 4.43
CA SER A 199 25.21 -7.95 3.60
C SER A 199 24.95 -6.49 4.02
N PRO A 200 25.87 -5.84 4.75
CA PRO A 200 25.70 -4.42 5.12
C PRO A 200 25.54 -3.49 3.91
N ARG A 201 26.17 -3.83 2.78
CA ARG A 201 26.07 -3.04 1.55
C ARG A 201 24.68 -3.12 0.93
N LEU A 202 24.09 -4.33 0.79
CA LEU A 202 22.72 -4.49 0.32
C LEU A 202 21.74 -3.77 1.23
N LYS A 203 21.88 -3.93 2.56
CA LYS A 203 21.05 -3.24 3.54
C LYS A 203 21.11 -1.72 3.34
N SER A 204 22.30 -1.14 3.23
CA SER A 204 22.45 0.31 3.02
C SER A 204 21.86 0.80 1.70
N MET A 205 22.04 0.05 0.60
CA MET A 205 21.46 0.40 -0.70
C MET A 205 19.94 0.30 -0.70
N LEU A 206 19.39 -0.79 -0.16
CA LEU A 206 17.95 -1.03 -0.14
C LEU A 206 17.20 -0.15 0.84
N ALA A 207 17.83 0.30 1.92
CA ALA A 207 17.20 1.17 2.92
C ALA A 207 16.62 2.48 2.34
N THR A 208 17.20 2.99 1.26
CA THR A 208 16.72 4.21 0.58
C THR A 208 15.63 3.94 -0.46
N ILE A 209 15.41 2.67 -0.83
CA ILE A 209 14.55 2.29 -1.96
C ILE A 209 13.29 1.56 -1.47
N ILE A 210 13.45 0.66 -0.49
CA ILE A 210 12.39 -0.28 -0.10
C ILE A 210 11.21 0.41 0.60
N ASP A 211 11.49 1.45 1.37
CA ASP A 211 10.51 2.23 2.12
C ASP A 211 9.99 3.45 1.34
N MET A 212 10.31 3.56 0.04
CA MET A 212 9.82 4.67 -0.76
C MET A 212 8.30 4.74 -0.73
N PRO A 213 7.74 5.95 -0.62
CA PRO A 213 6.29 6.17 -0.51
C PRO A 213 5.49 5.60 -1.67
N ILE A 214 6.12 5.52 -2.85
CA ILE A 214 5.52 4.92 -4.03
C ILE A 214 5.18 3.44 -3.83
N ILE A 215 6.03 2.71 -3.09
CA ILE A 215 5.78 1.32 -2.74
C ILE A 215 4.62 1.23 -1.74
N LYS A 216 4.57 2.14 -0.77
CA LYS A 216 3.45 2.22 0.18
C LYS A 216 2.12 2.50 -0.53
N ARG A 217 2.12 3.40 -1.52
CA ARG A 217 0.93 3.74 -2.30
C ARG A 217 0.41 2.55 -3.11
N SER A 218 1.27 1.67 -3.61
CA SER A 218 0.86 0.54 -4.44
C SER A 218 -0.20 -0.35 -3.78
N PHE A 219 -0.15 -0.55 -2.46
CA PHE A 219 -1.10 -1.39 -1.74
C PHE A 219 -2.53 -0.87 -1.72
N TYR A 220 -2.74 0.43 -1.94
CA TYR A 220 -4.07 1.03 -1.96
C TYR A 220 -4.75 0.97 -3.32
N ILE A 221 -3.98 0.67 -4.37
CA ILE A 221 -4.49 0.57 -5.74
C ILE A 221 -4.62 -0.89 -6.21
N TYR A 222 -4.06 -1.86 -5.46
CA TYR A 222 -4.16 -3.27 -5.79
C TYR A 222 -5.54 -3.84 -5.42
N THR A 223 -6.04 -4.74 -6.27
CA THR A 223 -7.26 -5.51 -5.95
C THR A 223 -6.99 -6.55 -4.86
N PRO A 224 -8.03 -7.05 -4.17
CA PRO A 224 -7.87 -8.14 -3.20
C PRO A 224 -7.17 -9.38 -3.79
N GLU A 225 -7.49 -9.75 -5.03
CA GLU A 225 -6.88 -10.88 -5.74
C GLU A 225 -5.39 -10.65 -6.02
N GLU A 226 -5.02 -9.41 -6.34
CA GLU A 226 -3.62 -9.02 -6.56
C GLU A 226 -2.81 -9.04 -5.25
N LEU A 227 -3.44 -8.68 -4.12
CA LEU A 227 -2.83 -8.81 -2.79
C LEU A 227 -2.67 -10.28 -2.39
N VAL A 228 -3.67 -11.12 -2.64
CA VAL A 228 -3.59 -12.58 -2.40
C VAL A 228 -2.48 -13.20 -3.24
N GLN A 229 -2.35 -12.82 -4.50
CA GLN A 229 -1.24 -13.33 -5.34
C GLN A 229 0.13 -12.87 -4.81
N SER A 230 0.24 -11.64 -4.29
CA SER A 230 1.47 -11.18 -3.63
C SER A 230 1.82 -12.04 -2.41
N LEU A 231 0.82 -12.37 -1.58
CA LEU A 231 0.96 -13.27 -0.43
C LEU A 231 1.42 -14.67 -0.85
N HIS A 232 0.91 -15.22 -1.97
CA HIS A 232 1.37 -16.51 -2.49
C HIS A 232 2.87 -16.49 -2.82
N HIS A 233 3.36 -15.44 -3.49
CA HIS A 233 4.81 -15.31 -3.74
C HIS A 233 5.62 -15.19 -2.44
N HIS A 234 5.10 -14.53 -1.42
CA HIS A 234 5.75 -14.50 -0.10
C HIS A 234 5.81 -15.89 0.55
N ARG A 235 4.76 -16.69 0.44
CA ARG A 235 4.75 -18.09 0.92
C ARG A 235 5.78 -18.94 0.17
N ASP A 236 5.87 -18.81 -1.14
CA ASP A 236 6.88 -19.48 -1.95
C ASP A 236 8.31 -19.07 -1.53
N LEU A 237 8.54 -17.80 -1.20
CA LEU A 237 9.81 -17.33 -0.63
C LEU A 237 10.11 -17.96 0.73
N ALA A 238 9.13 -18.06 1.62
CA ALA A 238 9.32 -18.72 2.92
C ALA A 238 9.65 -20.22 2.75
N ILE A 239 9.02 -20.90 1.78
CA ILE A 239 9.35 -22.29 1.41
C ILE A 239 10.79 -22.38 0.91
N ALA A 240 11.24 -21.50 0.02
CA ALA A 240 12.59 -21.47 -0.51
C ALA A 240 13.63 -21.25 0.61
N VAL A 241 13.35 -20.34 1.55
CA VAL A 241 14.21 -20.08 2.71
C VAL A 241 14.28 -21.31 3.61
N ARG A 242 13.16 -21.97 3.90
CA ARG A 242 13.11 -23.19 4.71
C ARG A 242 13.87 -24.35 4.07
N ALA A 243 13.82 -24.44 2.74
CA ALA A 243 14.56 -25.43 1.96
C ALA A 243 16.06 -25.07 1.77
N ARG A 244 16.46 -23.87 2.21
CA ARG A 244 17.80 -23.29 1.93
C ARG A 244 18.13 -23.21 0.44
N ASP A 245 17.10 -23.10 -0.40
CA ASP A 245 17.23 -22.98 -1.85
C ASP A 245 17.34 -21.49 -2.25
N GLY A 246 18.59 -21.01 -2.33
CA GLY A 246 18.86 -19.62 -2.68
C GLY A 246 18.44 -19.27 -4.10
N GLU A 247 18.55 -20.23 -5.05
CA GLU A 247 18.18 -19.94 -6.44
C GLU A 247 16.65 -19.83 -6.60
N LEU A 248 15.89 -20.69 -5.95
CA LEU A 248 14.43 -20.58 -5.90
C LEU A 248 14.03 -19.25 -5.26
N ALA A 249 14.63 -18.87 -4.11
CA ALA A 249 14.36 -17.59 -3.44
C ALA A 249 14.63 -16.39 -4.37
N ARG A 250 15.71 -16.41 -5.13
CA ARG A 250 16.06 -15.40 -6.14
C ARG A 250 14.96 -15.27 -7.20
N GLN A 251 14.57 -16.39 -7.80
CA GLN A 251 13.61 -16.44 -8.91
C GLN A 251 12.22 -15.98 -8.46
N VAL A 252 11.76 -16.44 -7.30
CA VAL A 252 10.47 -16.04 -6.74
C VAL A 252 10.45 -14.55 -6.41
N MET A 253 11.50 -14.01 -5.78
CA MET A 253 11.58 -12.57 -5.50
C MET A 253 11.59 -11.75 -6.80
N GLN A 254 12.28 -12.19 -7.82
CA GLN A 254 12.30 -11.52 -9.12
C GLN A 254 10.91 -11.51 -9.77
N LEU A 255 10.19 -12.63 -9.73
CA LEU A 255 8.81 -12.74 -10.20
C LEU A 255 7.88 -11.83 -9.39
N HIS A 256 7.98 -11.87 -8.05
CA HIS A 256 7.18 -11.05 -7.14
C HIS A 256 7.29 -9.56 -7.47
N LEU A 257 8.50 -9.04 -7.61
CA LEU A 257 8.75 -7.63 -7.90
C LEU A 257 8.30 -7.24 -9.30
N ARG A 258 8.52 -8.11 -10.30
CA ARG A 258 8.05 -7.87 -11.67
C ARG A 258 6.54 -7.80 -11.75
N MET A 259 5.83 -8.71 -11.07
CA MET A 259 4.37 -8.69 -10.98
C MET A 259 3.87 -7.46 -10.23
N SER A 260 4.55 -7.04 -9.17
CA SER A 260 4.21 -5.82 -8.42
C SER A 260 4.35 -4.56 -9.29
N TYR A 261 5.41 -4.47 -10.09
CA TYR A 261 5.59 -3.39 -11.08
C TYR A 261 4.44 -3.35 -12.11
N HIS A 262 4.10 -4.51 -12.70
CA HIS A 262 3.01 -4.59 -13.69
C HIS A 262 1.65 -4.18 -13.09
N ARG A 263 1.36 -4.59 -11.87
CA ARG A 263 0.13 -4.18 -11.15
C ARG A 263 0.11 -2.68 -10.93
N PHE A 264 1.21 -2.12 -10.44
CA PHE A 264 1.32 -0.68 -10.22
C PHE A 264 1.09 0.11 -11.51
N MET A 265 1.75 -0.29 -12.61
CA MET A 265 1.60 0.40 -13.90
C MET A 265 0.18 0.28 -14.49
N LYS A 266 -0.50 -0.86 -14.27
CA LYS A 266 -1.88 -1.08 -14.70
C LYS A 266 -2.87 -0.12 -14.01
N HIS A 267 -2.72 0.10 -12.70
CA HIS A 267 -3.65 0.91 -11.91
C HIS A 267 -3.24 2.37 -11.77
N ARG A 268 -2.10 2.76 -12.32
CA ARG A 268 -1.57 4.12 -12.16
C ARG A 268 -2.40 5.19 -12.85
N GLY A 269 -3.11 4.85 -13.92
CA GLY A 269 -3.93 5.77 -14.72
C GLY A 269 -5.40 5.82 -14.31
N GLU A 270 -5.78 5.02 -13.32
CA GLU A 270 -7.12 5.00 -12.74
C GLU A 270 -7.22 5.92 -11.53
#